data_78d0be1aa158e398a80a9306be7406b4
#
_entry.id   78d0be1aa158e398a80a9306be7406b4
#
_cell.length_a   1.000
_cell.length_b   1.000
_cell.length_c   1.000
_cell.angle_alpha   90.00
_cell.angle_beta   90.00
_cell.angle_gamma   90.00
#
_symmetry.space_group_name_H-M   'P 1'
#
loop_
_entity.id
_entity.type
_entity.pdbx_description
1 polymer ?
#
loop_
_entity_poly.entity_id
_entity_poly.type
_entity_poly.pdbx_seq_one_letter_code
_entity_poly.pdbx_strand_id
1 'polypeptide(L)'
;MKSQLPARVCVRWVTSPVKSPADLFTQEFIVGGAGAGSALSILPTVFNHVLGTRFRIIQGYKGTTDTVLAMERGEVQGACASYGQFRIYEQLIRDGKLVFLLRAEETPISEIPDVPSIFDYAKTAEQRQLMQFIFSSTEFGRPYVMPPDVPHDRVETMRKAFAETLQDPALLAEATRMKMDMTYRQPDRLEQLVASLYSTPPAMIETVKKLVPNLQ
;
A
#
# COMPACT_ATOMS: atom_id res chain seq x y z
N MET A 1 -19.64 -7.60 -0.12
CA MET A 1 -18.51 -6.66 -0.32
C MET A 1 -17.26 -7.47 -0.59
N LYS A 2 -16.58 -7.25 -1.72
CA LYS A 2 -15.29 -7.91 -1.97
C LYS A 2 -14.24 -7.27 -1.07
N SER A 3 -13.59 -8.11 -0.26
CA SER A 3 -12.48 -7.73 0.61
C SER A 3 -11.36 -7.10 -0.23
N GLN A 4 -11.13 -5.80 -0.06
CA GLN A 4 -9.96 -5.15 -0.62
C GLN A 4 -8.90 -5.01 0.48
N LEU A 5 -7.68 -5.46 0.15
CA LEU A 5 -6.48 -5.12 0.91
C LEU A 5 -6.38 -3.60 1.02
N PRO A 6 -5.66 -3.04 2.00
CA PRO A 6 -5.26 -1.64 1.95
C PRO A 6 -4.36 -1.46 0.72
N ALA A 7 -5.01 -1.44 -0.45
CA ALA A 7 -4.35 -1.39 -1.74
C ALA A 7 -3.45 -0.15 -1.81
N ARG A 8 -2.25 -0.33 -2.33
CA ARG A 8 -1.27 0.74 -2.49
C ARG A 8 -1.27 1.23 -3.93
N VAL A 9 -1.24 2.53 -4.09
CA VAL A 9 -1.24 3.20 -5.39
C VAL A 9 -0.23 4.33 -5.41
N CYS A 10 0.23 4.67 -6.60
CA CYS A 10 0.87 5.95 -6.84
C CYS A 10 -0.07 6.84 -7.64
N VAL A 11 -0.13 8.09 -7.25
CA VAL A 11 -0.87 9.15 -7.95
C VAL A 11 0.09 10.18 -8.51
N ARG A 12 -0.34 10.83 -9.59
CA ARG A 12 0.34 11.99 -10.16
C ARG A 12 -0.58 13.21 -10.17
N TRP A 13 0.00 14.36 -10.13
CA TRP A 13 -0.72 15.60 -10.43
C TRP A 13 -0.93 15.74 -11.94
N VAL A 14 -1.99 16.40 -12.34
CA VAL A 14 -2.35 16.56 -13.76
C VAL A 14 -1.23 17.17 -14.62
N THR A 15 -0.45 18.10 -14.05
CA THR A 15 0.66 18.77 -14.73
C THR A 15 1.96 17.97 -14.76
N SER A 16 2.04 16.82 -14.05
CA SER A 16 3.23 15.97 -14.07
C SER A 16 3.61 15.59 -15.50
N PRO A 17 4.90 15.60 -15.87
CA PRO A 17 5.38 15.11 -17.17
C PRO A 17 5.19 13.58 -17.30
N VAL A 18 5.27 12.84 -16.19
CA VAL A 18 5.00 11.39 -16.14
C VAL A 18 3.51 11.17 -16.31
N LYS A 19 3.10 10.50 -17.38
CA LYS A 19 1.68 10.25 -17.73
C LYS A 19 1.29 8.79 -17.59
N SER A 20 2.25 7.88 -17.73
CA SER A 20 2.06 6.44 -17.67
C SER A 20 3.12 5.78 -16.80
N PRO A 21 2.92 4.54 -16.32
CA PRO A 21 3.96 3.82 -15.59
C PRO A 21 5.23 3.57 -16.43
N ALA A 22 5.12 3.49 -17.75
CA ALA A 22 6.27 3.31 -18.63
C ALA A 22 7.24 4.51 -18.56
N ASP A 23 6.72 5.72 -18.37
CA ASP A 23 7.53 6.94 -18.25
C ASP A 23 8.45 6.91 -17.04
N LEU A 24 8.10 6.15 -15.98
CA LEU A 24 8.90 5.99 -14.76
C LEU A 24 10.30 5.41 -15.02
N PHE A 25 10.49 4.75 -16.14
CA PHE A 25 11.79 4.13 -16.52
C PHE A 25 12.70 5.10 -17.28
N THR A 26 12.14 6.15 -17.84
CA THR A 26 12.85 7.10 -18.71
C THR A 26 12.91 8.52 -18.16
N GLN A 27 11.92 8.91 -17.35
CA GLN A 27 11.77 10.26 -16.80
C GLN A 27 11.86 10.23 -15.27
N GLU A 28 12.43 11.28 -14.67
CA GLU A 28 12.41 11.49 -13.24
C GLU A 28 10.97 11.84 -12.78
N PHE A 29 10.49 11.14 -11.76
CA PHE A 29 9.21 11.38 -11.14
C PHE A 29 9.40 11.84 -9.68
N ILE A 30 9.22 13.13 -9.43
CA ILE A 30 9.43 13.75 -8.13
C ILE A 30 8.21 13.49 -7.24
N VAL A 31 8.43 12.77 -6.13
CA VAL A 31 7.37 12.39 -5.19
C VAL A 31 7.67 12.84 -3.76
N GLY A 32 6.63 13.14 -3.01
CA GLY A 32 6.77 13.49 -1.59
C GLY A 32 6.93 12.27 -0.70
N GLY A 33 7.82 12.35 0.30
CA GLY A 33 8.11 11.33 1.30
C GLY A 33 7.91 11.85 2.73
N ALA A 34 7.46 10.96 3.64
CA ALA A 34 7.18 11.27 5.06
C ALA A 34 8.09 10.48 6.01
N GLY A 35 9.38 10.38 5.68
CA GLY A 35 10.37 9.59 6.41
C GLY A 35 10.51 8.16 5.86
N ALA A 36 11.65 7.53 6.16
CA ALA A 36 12.10 6.30 5.53
C ALA A 36 11.15 5.09 5.73
N GLY A 37 10.46 5.02 6.87
CA GLY A 37 9.50 3.95 7.20
C GLY A 37 8.09 4.14 6.65
N SER A 38 7.79 5.26 5.98
CA SER A 38 6.46 5.53 5.44
C SER A 38 6.24 4.87 4.07
N ALA A 39 4.99 4.52 3.74
CA ALA A 39 4.64 4.03 2.41
C ALA A 39 5.01 5.04 1.30
N LEU A 40 4.91 6.35 1.60
CA LEU A 40 5.32 7.43 0.70
C LEU A 40 6.78 7.34 0.26
N SER A 41 7.64 6.74 1.09
CA SER A 41 9.07 6.57 0.80
C SER A 41 9.42 5.14 0.41
N ILE A 42 8.84 4.13 1.07
CA ILE A 42 9.16 2.71 0.82
C ILE A 42 8.78 2.31 -0.61
N LEU A 43 7.57 2.62 -1.07
CA LEU A 43 7.10 2.20 -2.39
C LEU A 43 8.00 2.68 -3.52
N PRO A 44 8.27 3.99 -3.67
CA PRO A 44 9.15 4.47 -4.74
C PRO A 44 10.59 3.97 -4.58
N THR A 45 11.09 3.78 -3.34
CA THR A 45 12.42 3.21 -3.11
C THR A 45 12.50 1.77 -3.65
N VAL A 46 11.51 0.94 -3.32
CA VAL A 46 11.44 -0.45 -3.80
C VAL A 46 11.35 -0.49 -5.33
N PHE A 47 10.50 0.34 -5.94
CA PHE A 47 10.37 0.38 -7.40
C PHE A 47 11.67 0.78 -8.07
N ASN A 48 12.40 1.78 -7.55
CA ASN A 48 13.70 2.16 -8.08
C ASN A 48 14.72 0.99 -8.05
N HIS A 49 14.82 0.32 -6.91
CA HIS A 49 15.83 -0.73 -6.74
C HIS A 49 15.46 -2.03 -7.46
N VAL A 50 14.21 -2.43 -7.43
CA VAL A 50 13.79 -3.72 -7.99
C VAL A 50 13.57 -3.63 -9.50
N LEU A 51 12.96 -2.55 -9.97
CA LEU A 51 12.52 -2.41 -11.36
C LEU A 51 13.39 -1.43 -12.17
N GLY A 52 14.18 -0.57 -11.50
CA GLY A 52 14.98 0.46 -12.16
C GLY A 52 14.17 1.70 -12.58
N THR A 53 13.08 1.99 -11.86
CA THR A 53 12.34 3.24 -12.07
C THR A 53 13.12 4.46 -11.58
N ARG A 54 12.64 5.68 -11.92
CA ARG A 54 13.35 6.93 -11.64
C ARG A 54 12.53 7.85 -10.71
N PHE A 55 12.07 7.30 -9.60
CA PHE A 55 11.47 8.14 -8.55
C PHE A 55 12.56 8.94 -7.84
N ARG A 56 12.31 10.24 -7.68
CA ARG A 56 13.08 11.12 -6.79
C ARG A 56 12.21 11.49 -5.61
N ILE A 57 12.61 11.09 -4.40
CA ILE A 57 11.83 11.26 -3.18
C ILE A 57 12.29 12.53 -2.46
N ILE A 58 11.40 13.51 -2.29
CA ILE A 58 11.63 14.69 -1.47
C ILE A 58 11.05 14.41 -0.09
N GLN A 59 11.93 14.30 0.91
CA GLN A 59 11.55 14.01 2.28
C GLN A 59 11.12 15.28 3.04
N GLY A 60 10.41 15.08 4.17
CA GLY A 60 10.07 16.17 5.09
C GLY A 60 8.58 16.49 5.19
N TYR A 61 7.74 15.84 4.40
CA TYR A 61 6.29 15.95 4.52
C TYR A 61 5.78 15.15 5.71
N LYS A 62 4.75 15.64 6.41
CA LYS A 62 4.17 14.96 7.59
C LYS A 62 3.28 13.77 7.21
N GLY A 63 2.85 13.68 5.95
CA GLY A 63 2.01 12.60 5.46
C GLY A 63 1.36 12.92 4.11
N THR A 64 0.37 12.11 3.74
CA THR A 64 -0.30 12.19 2.44
C THR A 64 -0.98 13.54 2.22
N THR A 65 -1.58 14.14 3.25
CA THR A 65 -2.24 15.44 3.15
C THR A 65 -1.27 16.55 2.74
N ASP A 66 -0.13 16.65 3.43
CA ASP A 66 0.90 17.64 3.11
C ASP A 66 1.46 17.42 1.70
N THR A 67 1.61 16.15 1.31
CA THR A 67 2.11 15.81 -0.02
C THR A 67 1.11 16.18 -1.12
N VAL A 68 -0.20 16.00 -0.90
CA VAL A 68 -1.22 16.44 -1.88
C VAL A 68 -1.21 17.97 -2.02
N LEU A 69 -1.10 18.71 -0.92
CA LEU A 69 -0.94 20.17 -0.97
C LEU A 69 0.34 20.60 -1.70
N ALA A 70 1.44 19.86 -1.52
CA ALA A 70 2.69 20.10 -2.24
C ALA A 70 2.55 19.83 -3.76
N MET A 71 1.76 18.83 -4.15
CA MET A 71 1.40 18.59 -5.56
C MET A 71 0.61 19.76 -6.15
N GLU A 72 -0.36 20.30 -5.42
CA GLU A 72 -1.13 21.48 -5.85
C GLU A 72 -0.25 22.71 -6.07
N ARG A 73 0.80 22.87 -5.26
CA ARG A 73 1.78 23.96 -5.36
C ARG A 73 2.88 23.72 -6.40
N GLY A 74 2.92 22.52 -7.00
CA GLY A 74 3.96 22.14 -7.94
C GLY A 74 5.33 21.83 -7.33
N GLU A 75 5.40 21.63 -6.01
CA GLU A 75 6.65 21.27 -5.31
C GLU A 75 7.06 19.82 -5.60
N VAL A 76 6.07 18.93 -5.74
CA VAL A 76 6.24 17.52 -6.14
C VAL A 76 5.20 17.15 -7.21
N GLN A 77 5.48 16.10 -7.96
CA GLN A 77 4.67 15.68 -9.09
C GLN A 77 3.65 14.59 -8.72
N GLY A 78 3.89 13.89 -7.60
CA GLY A 78 3.05 12.78 -7.18
C GLY A 78 3.39 12.24 -5.79
N ALA A 79 2.74 11.15 -5.44
CA ALA A 79 2.93 10.44 -4.18
C ALA A 79 2.48 8.98 -4.30
N CYS A 80 3.02 8.10 -3.43
CA CYS A 80 2.64 6.69 -3.33
C CYS A 80 2.17 6.38 -1.91
N ALA A 81 0.92 5.95 -1.74
CA ALA A 81 0.36 5.61 -0.42
C ALA A 81 -0.79 4.59 -0.56
N SER A 82 -1.56 4.35 0.51
CA SER A 82 -2.76 3.52 0.40
C SER A 82 -3.85 4.21 -0.42
N TYR A 83 -4.61 3.44 -1.18
CA TYR A 83 -5.75 3.92 -1.96
C TYR A 83 -6.74 4.72 -1.10
N GLY A 84 -7.05 4.24 0.11
CA GLY A 84 -7.96 4.93 1.04
C GLY A 84 -7.51 6.34 1.41
N GLN A 85 -6.19 6.61 1.45
CA GLN A 85 -5.67 7.95 1.74
C GLN A 85 -5.85 8.93 0.57
N PHE A 86 -5.93 8.44 -0.66
CA PHE A 86 -6.17 9.30 -1.84
C PHE A 86 -7.64 9.43 -2.19
N ARG A 87 -8.45 8.40 -1.99
CA ARG A 87 -9.87 8.44 -2.34
C ARG A 87 -10.67 9.51 -1.60
N ILE A 88 -10.18 10.02 -0.46
CA ILE A 88 -10.84 11.13 0.24
C ILE A 88 -10.83 12.44 -0.57
N TYR A 89 -9.94 12.55 -1.56
CA TYR A 89 -9.82 13.70 -2.47
C TYR A 89 -10.70 13.52 -3.71
N GLU A 90 -11.94 13.05 -3.53
CA GLU A 90 -12.88 12.71 -4.62
C GLU A 90 -13.05 13.84 -5.64
N GLN A 91 -13.07 15.10 -5.18
CA GLN A 91 -13.23 16.23 -6.09
C GLN A 91 -12.02 16.40 -6.99
N LEU A 92 -10.81 16.30 -6.46
CA LEU A 92 -9.58 16.40 -7.26
C LEU A 92 -9.45 15.24 -8.26
N ILE A 93 -9.94 14.06 -7.89
CA ILE A 93 -9.97 12.88 -8.76
C ILE A 93 -10.98 13.09 -9.88
N ARG A 94 -12.20 13.52 -9.56
CA ARG A 94 -13.27 13.81 -10.57
C ARG A 94 -12.88 14.92 -11.54
N ASP A 95 -12.18 15.94 -11.05
CA ASP A 95 -11.69 17.06 -11.88
C ASP A 95 -10.45 16.67 -12.72
N GLY A 96 -9.97 15.42 -12.59
CA GLY A 96 -8.79 14.95 -13.28
C GLY A 96 -7.47 15.59 -12.84
N LYS A 97 -7.46 16.31 -11.70
CA LYS A 97 -6.26 16.93 -11.14
C LYS A 97 -5.36 15.92 -10.45
N LEU A 98 -5.95 15.01 -9.68
CA LEU A 98 -5.26 13.88 -9.04
C LEU A 98 -5.58 12.61 -9.82
N VAL A 99 -4.56 12.01 -10.45
CA VAL A 99 -4.72 10.88 -11.36
C VAL A 99 -3.99 9.67 -10.81
N PHE A 100 -4.66 8.52 -10.72
CA PHE A 100 -4.02 7.25 -10.37
C PHE A 100 -3.09 6.84 -11.51
N LEU A 101 -1.82 6.67 -11.20
CA LEU A 101 -0.77 6.32 -12.16
C LEU A 101 -0.56 4.80 -12.24
N LEU A 102 -0.46 4.15 -11.09
CA LEU A 102 -0.28 2.70 -10.97
C LEU A 102 -0.78 2.19 -9.62
N ARG A 103 -1.04 0.88 -9.56
CA ARG A 103 -1.27 0.15 -8.32
C ARG A 103 -0.08 -0.75 -8.00
N ALA A 104 0.21 -0.93 -6.71
CA ALA A 104 1.22 -1.87 -6.21
C ALA A 104 0.57 -3.20 -5.76
N GLU A 105 -0.46 -3.63 -6.48
CA GLU A 105 -1.22 -4.84 -6.26
C GLU A 105 -1.31 -5.62 -7.57
N GLU A 106 -1.24 -6.96 -7.51
CA GLU A 106 -1.40 -7.80 -8.70
C GLU A 106 -2.87 -7.83 -9.16
N THR A 107 -3.79 -7.89 -8.21
CA THR A 107 -5.22 -7.89 -8.52
C THR A 107 -5.75 -6.48 -8.72
N PRO A 108 -6.67 -6.26 -9.67
CA PRO A 108 -7.32 -4.97 -9.86
C PRO A 108 -8.06 -4.50 -8.59
N ILE A 109 -8.03 -3.20 -8.35
CA ILE A 109 -8.84 -2.54 -7.33
C ILE A 109 -10.19 -2.25 -7.98
N SER A 110 -11.30 -2.70 -7.37
CA SER A 110 -12.63 -2.68 -8.00
C SER A 110 -13.12 -1.28 -8.38
N GLU A 111 -12.71 -0.26 -7.61
CA GLU A 111 -13.07 1.14 -7.84
C GLU A 111 -12.23 1.82 -8.92
N ILE A 112 -11.08 1.26 -9.24
CA ILE A 112 -10.13 1.77 -10.24
C ILE A 112 -9.56 0.61 -11.07
N PRO A 113 -10.40 -0.20 -11.75
CA PRO A 113 -10.00 -1.44 -12.39
C PRO A 113 -8.96 -1.25 -13.51
N ASP A 114 -9.01 -0.10 -14.17
CA ASP A 114 -8.15 0.22 -15.33
C ASP A 114 -6.76 0.74 -14.95
N VAL A 115 -6.50 0.96 -13.64
CA VAL A 115 -5.17 1.40 -13.20
C VAL A 115 -4.17 0.24 -13.33
N PRO A 116 -3.07 0.41 -14.09
CA PRO A 116 -2.12 -0.66 -14.35
C PRO A 116 -1.36 -1.09 -13.09
N SER A 117 -0.95 -2.37 -13.07
CA SER A 117 -0.12 -2.92 -12.00
C SER A 117 1.36 -2.62 -12.24
N ILE A 118 2.07 -2.26 -11.18
CA ILE A 118 3.54 -2.17 -11.25
C ILE A 118 4.17 -3.55 -11.46
N PHE A 119 3.49 -4.63 -11.06
CA PHE A 119 3.95 -6.00 -11.29
C PHE A 119 4.01 -6.40 -12.76
N ASP A 120 3.28 -5.71 -13.63
CA ASP A 120 3.32 -5.93 -15.09
C ASP A 120 4.68 -5.53 -15.69
N TYR A 121 5.47 -4.74 -14.96
CA TYR A 121 6.81 -4.29 -15.34
C TYR A 121 7.95 -5.14 -14.75
N ALA A 122 7.62 -6.15 -13.94
CA ALA A 122 8.62 -7.12 -13.46
C ALA A 122 9.11 -8.00 -14.62
N LYS A 123 10.41 -7.95 -14.89
CA LYS A 123 11.05 -8.69 -16.00
C LYS A 123 11.45 -10.11 -15.61
N THR A 124 11.62 -10.38 -14.32
CA THR A 124 12.04 -11.68 -13.80
C THR A 124 11.12 -12.15 -12.68
N ALA A 125 11.06 -13.46 -12.48
CA ALA A 125 10.32 -14.07 -11.36
C ALA A 125 10.88 -13.57 -10.00
N GLU A 126 12.19 -13.37 -9.91
CA GLU A 126 12.84 -12.86 -8.70
C GLU A 126 12.35 -11.44 -8.34
N GLN A 127 12.28 -10.52 -9.31
CA GLN A 127 11.74 -9.18 -9.11
C GLN A 127 10.29 -9.24 -8.58
N ARG A 128 9.47 -10.09 -9.18
CA ARG A 128 8.08 -10.27 -8.75
C ARG A 128 8.00 -10.82 -7.33
N GLN A 129 8.75 -11.87 -7.02
CA GLN A 129 8.78 -12.48 -5.68
C GLN A 129 9.27 -11.49 -4.62
N LEU A 130 10.30 -10.70 -4.92
CA LEU A 130 10.83 -9.69 -4.02
C LEU A 130 9.79 -8.62 -3.69
N MET A 131 9.08 -8.10 -4.69
CA MET A 131 7.99 -7.16 -4.48
C MET A 131 6.83 -7.79 -3.71
N GLN A 132 6.43 -9.01 -4.03
CA GLN A 132 5.39 -9.76 -3.30
C GLN A 132 5.77 -9.89 -1.82
N PHE A 133 7.01 -10.27 -1.53
CA PHE A 133 7.50 -10.38 -0.16
C PHE A 133 7.44 -9.04 0.59
N ILE A 134 7.97 -7.96 0.02
CA ILE A 134 7.98 -6.63 0.64
C ILE A 134 6.54 -6.14 0.88
N PHE A 135 5.64 -6.38 -0.08
CA PHE A 135 4.26 -5.87 0.01
C PHE A 135 3.32 -6.80 0.79
N SER A 136 3.71 -8.04 1.06
CA SER A 136 2.90 -8.98 1.87
C SER A 136 2.58 -8.43 3.26
N SER A 137 3.45 -7.61 3.82
CA SER A 137 3.22 -6.95 5.12
C SER A 137 1.94 -6.11 5.16
N THR A 138 1.43 -5.65 3.99
CA THR A 138 0.15 -4.95 3.93
C THR A 138 -1.04 -5.83 4.20
N GLU A 139 -0.93 -7.13 3.96
CA GLU A 139 -2.03 -8.07 4.23
C GLU A 139 -2.37 -8.15 5.71
N PHE A 140 -1.42 -7.88 6.61
CA PHE A 140 -1.70 -7.83 8.04
C PHE A 140 -2.65 -6.71 8.43
N GLY A 141 -2.65 -5.59 7.69
CA GLY A 141 -3.47 -4.43 8.03
C GLY A 141 -3.19 -3.93 9.44
N ARG A 142 -4.19 -4.00 10.31
CA ARG A 142 -4.10 -3.69 11.75
C ARG A 142 -4.59 -4.89 12.55
N PRO A 143 -3.75 -5.91 12.76
CA PRO A 143 -4.14 -7.12 13.46
C PRO A 143 -4.35 -6.85 14.95
N TYR A 144 -5.39 -7.44 15.50
CA TYR A 144 -5.55 -7.56 16.95
C TYR A 144 -4.92 -8.88 17.35
N VAL A 145 -3.99 -8.83 18.31
CA VAL A 145 -3.25 -10.00 18.77
C VAL A 145 -3.50 -10.23 20.26
N MET A 146 -3.42 -11.48 20.68
CA MET A 146 -3.50 -11.86 22.08
C MET A 146 -2.10 -12.30 22.55
N PRO A 147 -1.80 -12.20 23.86
CA PRO A 147 -0.55 -12.76 24.41
C PRO A 147 -0.40 -14.25 24.09
N PRO A 148 0.82 -14.79 24.11
CA PRO A 148 1.02 -16.23 24.03
C PRO A 148 0.34 -16.95 25.20
N ASP A 149 0.06 -18.24 25.02
CA ASP A 149 -0.50 -19.14 26.04
C ASP A 149 -1.92 -18.82 26.53
N VAL A 150 -2.66 -17.98 25.80
CA VAL A 150 -4.10 -17.78 26.06
C VAL A 150 -4.85 -19.07 25.70
N PRO A 151 -5.73 -19.61 26.59
CA PRO A 151 -6.52 -20.80 26.30
C PRO A 151 -7.27 -20.70 24.97
N HIS A 152 -7.26 -21.79 24.20
CA HIS A 152 -7.82 -21.82 22.83
C HIS A 152 -9.30 -21.42 22.78
N ASP A 153 -10.10 -21.83 23.74
CA ASP A 153 -11.53 -21.49 23.83
C ASP A 153 -11.75 -19.98 23.98
N ARG A 154 -10.87 -19.27 24.68
CA ARG A 154 -10.90 -17.81 24.80
C ARG A 154 -10.48 -17.13 23.49
N VAL A 155 -9.47 -17.68 22.82
CA VAL A 155 -9.06 -17.16 21.49
C VAL A 155 -10.21 -17.28 20.51
N GLU A 156 -10.88 -18.43 20.44
CA GLU A 156 -12.02 -18.64 19.54
C GLU A 156 -13.21 -17.75 19.90
N THR A 157 -13.49 -17.56 21.18
CA THR A 157 -14.53 -16.61 21.63
C THR A 157 -14.25 -15.19 21.13
N MET A 158 -13.01 -14.73 21.26
CA MET A 158 -12.62 -13.39 20.78
C MET A 158 -12.65 -13.27 19.25
N ARG A 159 -12.19 -14.31 18.53
CA ARG A 159 -12.26 -14.36 17.06
C ARG A 159 -13.71 -14.23 16.57
N LYS A 160 -14.61 -14.99 17.20
CA LYS A 160 -16.03 -14.95 16.87
C LYS A 160 -16.64 -13.56 17.16
N ALA A 161 -16.44 -13.04 18.37
CA ALA A 161 -16.95 -11.73 18.77
C ALA A 161 -16.42 -10.61 17.83
N PHE A 162 -15.14 -10.67 17.46
CA PHE A 162 -14.54 -9.72 16.52
C PHE A 162 -15.18 -9.81 15.13
N ALA A 163 -15.36 -11.03 14.62
CA ALA A 163 -16.00 -11.24 13.31
C ALA A 163 -17.45 -10.74 13.30
N GLU A 164 -18.22 -10.99 14.37
CA GLU A 164 -19.59 -10.52 14.54
C GLU A 164 -19.65 -8.98 14.64
N THR A 165 -18.75 -8.38 15.40
CA THR A 165 -18.63 -6.91 15.51
C THR A 165 -18.42 -6.24 14.15
N LEU A 166 -17.55 -6.82 13.30
CA LEU A 166 -17.30 -6.29 11.96
C LEU A 166 -18.47 -6.47 10.96
N GLN A 167 -19.51 -7.19 11.36
CA GLN A 167 -20.76 -7.35 10.61
C GLN A 167 -21.91 -6.51 11.21
N ASP A 168 -21.68 -5.85 12.33
CA ASP A 168 -22.70 -5.01 12.98
C ASP A 168 -23.12 -3.85 12.07
N PRO A 169 -24.42 -3.69 11.78
CA PRO A 169 -24.92 -2.66 10.88
C PRO A 169 -24.61 -1.22 11.34
N ALA A 170 -24.59 -0.97 12.65
CA ALA A 170 -24.30 0.36 13.19
C ALA A 170 -22.82 0.70 13.00
N LEU A 171 -21.91 -0.26 13.26
CA LEU A 171 -20.50 -0.09 12.98
C LEU A 171 -20.22 0.14 11.50
N LEU A 172 -20.85 -0.63 10.61
CA LEU A 172 -20.67 -0.49 9.16
C LEU A 172 -21.20 0.86 8.64
N ALA A 173 -22.31 1.34 9.17
CA ALA A 173 -22.86 2.67 8.84
C ALA A 173 -21.90 3.79 9.27
N GLU A 174 -21.36 3.69 10.48
CA GLU A 174 -20.39 4.66 11.00
C GLU A 174 -19.07 4.64 10.22
N ALA A 175 -18.52 3.46 9.93
CA ALA A 175 -17.33 3.31 9.11
C ALA A 175 -17.53 3.91 7.71
N THR A 176 -18.71 3.72 7.11
CA THR A 176 -19.05 4.32 5.82
C THR A 176 -19.08 5.85 5.91
N ARG A 177 -19.71 6.39 6.96
CA ARG A 177 -19.76 7.84 7.21
C ARG A 177 -18.36 8.44 7.37
N MET A 178 -17.48 7.72 8.05
CA MET A 178 -16.08 8.12 8.28
C MET A 178 -15.14 7.80 7.09
N LYS A 179 -15.65 7.21 6.01
CA LYS A 179 -14.88 6.72 4.86
C LYS A 179 -13.75 5.75 5.25
N MET A 180 -13.98 4.96 6.32
CA MET A 180 -13.02 3.96 6.78
C MET A 180 -13.14 2.68 5.95
N ASP A 181 -11.99 2.08 5.63
CA ASP A 181 -11.95 0.74 5.03
C ASP A 181 -12.08 -0.32 6.13
N MET A 182 -13.18 -1.07 6.07
CA MET A 182 -13.46 -2.17 6.98
C MET A 182 -13.32 -3.49 6.22
N THR A 183 -12.15 -4.10 6.31
CA THR A 183 -11.87 -5.37 5.66
C THR A 183 -11.47 -6.43 6.69
N TYR A 184 -12.37 -7.39 6.94
CA TYR A 184 -12.07 -8.52 7.80
C TYR A 184 -11.13 -9.51 7.10
N ARG A 185 -10.06 -9.89 7.79
CA ARG A 185 -9.17 -10.99 7.40
C ARG A 185 -9.38 -12.17 8.31
N GLN A 186 -9.57 -13.33 7.71
CA GLN A 186 -9.66 -14.59 8.47
C GLN A 186 -8.34 -14.84 9.20
N PRO A 187 -8.37 -15.23 10.48
CA PRO A 187 -7.16 -15.53 11.26
C PRO A 187 -6.22 -16.52 10.57
N ASP A 188 -6.77 -17.60 10.03
CA ASP A 188 -5.99 -18.63 9.33
C ASP A 188 -5.18 -18.07 8.16
N ARG A 189 -5.72 -17.08 7.45
CA ARG A 189 -4.98 -16.41 6.37
C ARG A 189 -3.78 -15.65 6.90
N LEU A 190 -3.92 -14.98 8.04
CA LEU A 190 -2.82 -14.26 8.68
C LEU A 190 -1.77 -15.23 9.23
N GLU A 191 -2.18 -16.35 9.82
CA GLU A 191 -1.27 -17.41 10.29
C GLU A 191 -0.47 -18.02 9.12
N GLN A 192 -1.14 -18.31 7.99
CA GLN A 192 -0.47 -18.78 6.76
C GLN A 192 0.54 -17.74 6.24
N LEU A 193 0.19 -16.46 6.29
CA LEU A 193 1.09 -15.39 5.88
C LEU A 193 2.33 -15.33 6.78
N VAL A 194 2.15 -15.40 8.11
CA VAL A 194 3.27 -15.49 9.06
C VAL A 194 4.16 -16.69 8.72
N ALA A 195 3.57 -17.88 8.56
CA ALA A 195 4.33 -19.09 8.22
C ALA A 195 5.12 -18.93 6.93
N SER A 196 4.52 -18.31 5.90
CA SER A 196 5.20 -18.05 4.63
C SER A 196 6.39 -17.07 4.76
N LEU A 197 6.25 -16.06 5.63
CA LEU A 197 7.35 -15.12 5.90
C LEU A 197 8.52 -15.81 6.62
N TYR A 198 8.23 -16.68 7.59
CA TYR A 198 9.27 -17.46 8.26
C TYR A 198 9.99 -18.46 7.34
N SER A 199 9.34 -18.91 6.26
CA SER A 199 9.95 -19.78 5.25
C SER A 199 10.73 -19.05 4.17
N THR A 200 10.82 -17.72 4.26
CA THR A 200 11.54 -16.90 3.27
C THR A 200 13.03 -17.19 3.27
N PRO A 201 13.65 -17.43 2.10
CA PRO A 201 15.08 -17.69 2.03
C PRO A 201 15.93 -16.55 2.64
N PRO A 202 16.98 -16.86 3.43
CA PRO A 202 17.83 -15.84 4.06
C PRO A 202 18.42 -14.82 3.05
N ALA A 203 18.76 -15.27 1.85
CA ALA A 203 19.28 -14.39 0.79
C ALA A 203 18.28 -13.28 0.38
N MET A 204 16.98 -13.60 0.35
CA MET A 204 15.94 -12.62 0.06
C MET A 204 15.79 -11.61 1.19
N ILE A 205 15.86 -12.08 2.45
CA ILE A 205 15.82 -11.21 3.64
C ILE A 205 16.98 -10.22 3.62
N GLU A 206 18.20 -10.69 3.33
CA GLU A 206 19.38 -9.82 3.22
C GLU A 206 19.27 -8.81 2.07
N THR A 207 18.67 -9.20 0.96
CA THR A 207 18.37 -8.27 -0.14
C THR A 207 17.42 -7.18 0.32
N VAL A 208 16.32 -7.53 1.00
CA VAL A 208 15.34 -6.54 1.51
C VAL A 208 15.97 -5.60 2.53
N LYS A 209 16.78 -6.10 3.47
CA LYS A 209 17.50 -5.26 4.44
C LYS A 209 18.39 -4.21 3.77
N LYS A 210 19.03 -4.56 2.67
CA LYS A 210 19.84 -3.62 1.89
C LYS A 210 19.00 -2.59 1.15
N LEU A 211 17.85 -3.00 0.62
CA LEU A 211 16.95 -2.14 -0.15
C LEU A 211 16.20 -1.12 0.73
N VAL A 212 15.82 -1.53 1.93
CA VAL A 212 15.06 -0.71 2.87
C VAL A 212 15.71 -0.80 4.26
N PRO A 213 16.84 -0.11 4.47
CA PRO A 213 17.63 -0.23 5.70
C PRO A 213 16.89 0.13 6.98
N ASN A 214 15.73 0.78 6.89
CA ASN A 214 14.93 1.27 8.02
C ASN A 214 13.60 0.53 8.21
N LEU A 215 13.45 -0.70 7.67
CA LEU A 215 12.33 -1.61 7.98
C LEU A 215 12.49 -2.33 9.34
N GLN A 216 13.30 -1.78 10.27
CA GLN A 216 13.44 -2.31 11.63
C GLN A 216 12.40 -1.70 12.56
#